data_21622c59823706abba93cfac558dfb76
#
_entry.id   21622c59823706abba93cfac558dfb76
#
_cell.length_a   1.000
_cell.length_b   1.000
_cell.length_c   1.000
_cell.angle_alpha   90.00
_cell.angle_beta   90.00
_cell.angle_gamma   90.00
#
_symmetry.space_group_name_H-M   'P 1'
#
loop_
_entity.id
_entity.type
_entity.pdbx_description
1 polymer ?
#
loop_
_entity_poly.entity_id
_entity_poly.type
_entity_poly.pdbx_seq_one_letter_code
_entity_poly.pdbx_strand_id
1 'polypeptide(L)'
;MNTLSSRRMVPLPCGPVGVREHGSGRPVVLLHGLVANGLVWRHVVGGLGDGFRCIAPDLALGSHSPALPGADLTLPGLARTVIDLLDALGIEQAVLVGNGYGGDIAQVVAAEYPQRVEALVLIATNAFDSDPWPVKLLARLASLPGAGLLQSAAIGLKPVQRLRITYGGATKRPIPADVMAEYLRPLRMDPLVRKDFRRFLGGLSPAYLARYSPRLADYQRPALVVWPREERYFPAEGASRLAQTLPQAALEFIDDSYAWAPEDNPAPLVALLRDFLGRLDRSS
;
A
#
# COMPACT_ATOMS: atom_id res chain seq x y z
N MET A 1 18.57 -2.76 -14.04
CA MET A 1 18.69 -1.50 -13.25
C MET A 1 17.45 -1.36 -12.39
N ASN A 2 17.58 -0.92 -11.13
CA ASN A 2 16.42 -0.68 -10.28
C ASN A 2 15.75 0.65 -10.69
N THR A 3 14.60 0.57 -11.36
CA THR A 3 13.85 1.70 -11.92
C THR A 3 13.35 2.71 -10.87
N LEU A 4 13.31 2.32 -9.58
CA LEU A 4 12.89 3.18 -8.46
C LEU A 4 14.04 3.49 -7.48
N SER A 5 15.28 3.55 -7.94
CA SER A 5 16.45 3.78 -7.07
C SER A 5 16.54 5.22 -6.53
N SER A 6 16.12 6.21 -7.30
CA SER A 6 16.12 7.60 -6.86
C SER A 6 14.87 7.92 -6.03
N ARG A 7 15.11 8.60 -4.89
CA ARG A 7 14.07 9.06 -3.98
C ARG A 7 14.21 10.55 -3.76
N ARG A 8 13.15 11.31 -3.95
CA ARG A 8 13.10 12.74 -3.63
C ARG A 8 12.11 13.02 -2.51
N MET A 9 12.28 14.13 -1.80
CA MET A 9 11.34 14.58 -0.80
C MET A 9 10.34 15.55 -1.42
N VAL A 10 9.06 15.32 -1.17
CA VAL A 10 7.97 16.24 -1.55
C VAL A 10 7.44 16.87 -0.27
N PRO A 11 7.51 18.22 -0.14
CA PRO A 11 6.96 18.90 1.03
C PRO A 11 5.43 18.84 0.98
N LEU A 12 4.82 18.33 2.05
CA LEU A 12 3.37 18.25 2.22
C LEU A 12 2.98 18.91 3.55
N PRO A 13 1.70 19.27 3.76
CA PRO A 13 1.24 19.85 5.02
C PRO A 13 1.53 18.99 6.26
N CYS A 14 1.52 17.67 6.10
CA CYS A 14 1.85 16.72 7.18
C CYS A 14 3.36 16.59 7.44
N GLY A 15 4.20 17.18 6.63
CA GLY A 15 5.67 17.05 6.60
C GLY A 15 6.18 16.44 5.29
N PRO A 16 7.51 16.39 5.08
CA PRO A 16 8.08 15.92 3.83
C PRO A 16 7.92 14.41 3.66
N VAL A 17 7.38 13.99 2.52
CA VAL A 17 7.19 12.57 2.16
C VAL A 17 8.19 12.17 1.09
N GLY A 18 8.86 11.03 1.28
CA GLY A 18 9.73 10.45 0.27
C GLY A 18 8.91 9.88 -0.89
N VAL A 19 9.33 10.17 -2.12
CA VAL A 19 8.64 9.71 -3.31
C VAL A 19 9.65 9.17 -4.31
N ARG A 20 9.34 8.05 -4.91
CA ARG A 20 10.07 7.46 -6.03
C ARG A 20 9.21 7.60 -7.27
N GLU A 21 9.80 8.07 -8.36
CA GLU A 21 9.09 8.25 -9.63
C GLU A 21 9.83 7.59 -10.78
N HIS A 22 9.07 7.14 -11.78
CA HIS A 22 9.61 6.59 -13.02
C HIS A 22 8.62 6.81 -14.16
N GLY A 23 9.15 7.07 -15.35
CA GLY A 23 8.35 7.24 -16.56
C GLY A 23 7.64 8.59 -16.65
N SER A 24 6.82 8.72 -17.68
CA SER A 24 6.02 9.91 -18.00
C SER A 24 4.64 9.51 -18.53
N GLY A 25 3.74 10.45 -18.69
CA GLY A 25 2.39 10.17 -19.19
C GLY A 25 1.37 10.01 -18.07
N ARG A 26 0.44 9.04 -18.18
CA ARG A 26 -0.67 8.87 -17.24
C ARG A 26 -0.16 8.62 -15.82
N PRO A 27 -0.61 9.40 -14.82
CA PRO A 27 -0.18 9.23 -13.42
C PRO A 27 -0.75 7.94 -12.81
N VAL A 28 0.14 7.10 -12.25
CA VAL A 28 -0.19 5.88 -11.52
C VAL A 28 0.45 5.96 -10.13
N VAL A 29 -0.34 6.13 -9.10
CA VAL A 29 0.12 6.20 -7.71
C VAL A 29 0.07 4.82 -7.07
N LEU A 30 1.22 4.35 -6.58
CA LEU A 30 1.45 3.00 -6.11
C LEU A 30 1.60 2.99 -4.58
N LEU A 31 0.54 2.62 -3.87
CA LEU A 31 0.44 2.67 -2.41
C LEU A 31 0.83 1.32 -1.79
N HIS A 32 1.89 1.31 -1.00
CA HIS A 32 2.44 0.11 -0.36
C HIS A 32 1.72 -0.30 0.92
N GLY A 33 1.98 -1.53 1.38
CA GLY A 33 1.47 -2.07 2.64
C GLY A 33 2.35 -1.75 3.86
N LEU A 34 2.06 -2.44 4.96
CA LEU A 34 2.68 -2.24 6.27
C LEU A 34 4.16 -2.60 6.27
N VAL A 35 5.00 -1.76 6.90
CA VAL A 35 6.46 -1.94 7.04
C VAL A 35 7.13 -2.24 5.69
N ALA A 36 6.67 -1.56 4.65
CA ALA A 36 7.27 -1.46 3.32
C ALA A 36 7.38 0.01 2.92
N ASN A 37 7.98 0.28 1.77
CA ASN A 37 8.04 1.59 1.15
C ASN A 37 7.88 1.47 -0.38
N GLY A 38 8.06 2.54 -1.12
CA GLY A 38 7.89 2.56 -2.57
C GLY A 38 8.70 1.51 -3.35
N LEU A 39 9.78 0.95 -2.76
CA LEU A 39 10.59 -0.09 -3.41
C LEU A 39 9.84 -1.42 -3.61
N VAL A 40 8.73 -1.67 -2.93
CA VAL A 40 7.91 -2.88 -3.17
C VAL A 40 7.45 -2.95 -4.62
N TRP A 41 7.31 -1.81 -5.27
CA TRP A 41 6.84 -1.67 -6.64
C TRP A 41 7.94 -1.72 -7.71
N ARG A 42 9.22 -1.92 -7.33
CA ARG A 42 10.37 -1.84 -8.27
C ARG A 42 10.29 -2.77 -9.48
N HIS A 43 9.74 -3.97 -9.29
CA HIS A 43 9.55 -4.95 -10.37
C HIS A 43 8.31 -4.63 -11.21
N VAL A 44 7.25 -4.11 -10.58
CA VAL A 44 6.02 -3.71 -11.26
C VAL A 44 6.28 -2.51 -12.17
N VAL A 45 6.93 -1.48 -11.65
CA VAL A 45 7.25 -0.26 -12.41
C VAL A 45 8.11 -0.56 -13.63
N GLY A 46 9.16 -1.40 -13.47
CA GLY A 46 9.98 -1.83 -14.59
C GLY A 46 9.21 -2.58 -15.68
N GLY A 47 8.16 -3.30 -15.29
CA GLY A 47 7.29 -4.03 -16.21
C GLY A 47 6.23 -3.15 -16.88
N LEU A 48 5.77 -2.07 -16.26
CA LEU A 48 4.78 -1.15 -16.85
C LEU A 48 5.38 -0.34 -18.02
N GLY A 49 6.67 -0.02 -17.95
CA GLY A 49 7.37 0.77 -18.98
C GLY A 49 7.18 2.28 -18.84
N ASP A 50 7.73 3.03 -19.76
CA ASP A 50 7.85 4.49 -19.67
C ASP A 50 6.57 5.27 -20.05
N GLY A 51 5.53 4.59 -20.54
CA GLY A 51 4.25 5.20 -20.94
C GLY A 51 3.39 5.69 -19.78
N PHE A 52 3.76 5.32 -18.54
CA PHE A 52 3.07 5.72 -17.31
C PHE A 52 4.00 6.47 -16.38
N ARG A 53 3.50 7.56 -15.76
CA ARG A 53 4.19 8.22 -14.66
C ARG A 53 3.88 7.48 -13.36
N CYS A 54 4.70 6.50 -13.01
CA CYS A 54 4.59 5.73 -11.78
C CYS A 54 5.13 6.54 -10.60
N ILE A 55 4.32 6.70 -9.54
CA ILE A 55 4.62 7.50 -8.35
C ILE A 55 4.42 6.60 -7.13
N ALA A 56 5.50 6.28 -6.43
CA ALA A 56 5.49 5.40 -5.26
C ALA A 56 5.92 6.18 -4.01
N PRO A 57 4.97 6.75 -3.24
CA PRO A 57 5.28 7.44 -1.99
C PRO A 57 5.66 6.46 -0.87
N ASP A 58 6.53 6.90 0.05
CA ASP A 58 6.82 6.19 1.29
C ASP A 58 5.82 6.65 2.38
N LEU A 59 4.66 5.98 2.44
CA LEU A 59 3.61 6.30 3.40
C LEU A 59 4.03 6.00 4.84
N ALA A 60 3.41 6.68 5.82
CA ALA A 60 3.74 6.56 7.23
C ALA A 60 3.28 5.23 7.88
N LEU A 61 3.64 4.11 7.24
CA LEU A 61 3.28 2.74 7.60
C LEU A 61 4.44 1.94 8.23
N GLY A 62 5.45 2.62 8.79
CA GLY A 62 6.59 2.02 9.50
C GLY A 62 7.92 2.03 8.75
N SER A 63 7.94 2.29 7.45
CA SER A 63 9.18 2.36 6.64
C SER A 63 9.42 3.74 6.01
N HIS A 64 8.69 4.74 6.46
CA HIS A 64 8.85 6.13 6.03
C HIS A 64 10.05 6.81 6.70
N SER A 65 10.57 7.83 6.07
CA SER A 65 11.61 8.73 6.61
C SER A 65 11.53 10.05 5.85
N PRO A 66 11.59 11.21 6.56
CA PRO A 66 11.65 11.35 8.00
C PRO A 66 10.35 10.99 8.73
N ALA A 67 10.38 11.02 10.06
CA ALA A 67 9.19 10.91 10.89
C ALA A 67 8.22 12.08 10.65
N LEU A 68 6.94 11.86 10.89
CA LEU A 68 5.84 12.81 10.66
C LEU A 68 5.03 13.05 11.96
N PRO A 69 5.63 13.66 13.00
CA PRO A 69 5.04 13.71 14.34
C PRO A 69 3.72 14.51 14.40
N GLY A 70 3.50 15.44 13.47
CA GLY A 70 2.27 16.25 13.35
C GLY A 70 1.20 15.67 12.45
N ALA A 71 1.50 14.56 11.73
CA ALA A 71 0.55 13.98 10.78
C ALA A 71 -0.62 13.28 11.48
N ASP A 72 -1.79 13.32 10.85
CA ASP A 72 -2.88 12.39 11.14
C ASP A 72 -2.56 11.04 10.47
N LEU A 73 -2.29 10.03 11.30
CA LEU A 73 -1.91 8.68 10.85
C LEU A 73 -3.09 7.69 10.88
N THR A 74 -4.32 8.18 10.98
CA THR A 74 -5.52 7.38 10.72
C THR A 74 -5.66 7.08 9.23
N LEU A 75 -6.49 6.11 8.83
CA LEU A 75 -6.74 5.85 7.40
C LEU A 75 -7.25 7.10 6.65
N PRO A 76 -8.20 7.90 7.18
CA PRO A 76 -8.58 9.19 6.55
C PRO A 76 -7.44 10.19 6.46
N GLY A 77 -6.59 10.30 7.48
CA GLY A 77 -5.42 11.20 7.46
C GLY A 77 -4.38 10.77 6.41
N LEU A 78 -4.14 9.47 6.26
CA LEU A 78 -3.26 8.93 5.22
C LEU A 78 -3.87 9.10 3.82
N ALA A 79 -5.18 8.96 3.67
CA ALA A 79 -5.89 9.28 2.43
C ALA A 79 -5.74 10.77 2.07
N ARG A 80 -5.84 11.66 3.06
CA ARG A 80 -5.57 13.10 2.86
C ARG A 80 -4.11 13.33 2.43
N THR A 81 -3.15 12.62 2.99
CA THR A 81 -1.73 12.69 2.56
C THR A 81 -1.57 12.33 1.09
N VAL A 82 -2.33 11.35 0.57
CA VAL A 82 -2.31 11.00 -0.87
C VAL A 82 -2.89 12.16 -1.71
N ILE A 83 -3.96 12.82 -1.27
CA ILE A 83 -4.52 13.99 -1.97
C ILE A 83 -3.53 15.15 -1.96
N ASP A 84 -2.94 15.46 -0.81
CA ASP A 84 -1.94 16.52 -0.68
C ASP A 84 -0.72 16.25 -1.59
N LEU A 85 -0.35 14.98 -1.76
CA LEU A 85 0.70 14.56 -2.70
C LEU A 85 0.30 14.83 -4.15
N LEU A 86 -0.93 14.50 -4.55
CA LEU A 86 -1.42 14.80 -5.90
C LEU A 86 -1.39 16.31 -6.15
N ASP A 87 -1.84 17.13 -5.19
CA ASP A 87 -1.83 18.59 -5.28
C ASP A 87 -0.40 19.13 -5.42
N ALA A 88 0.54 18.66 -4.57
CA ALA A 88 1.94 19.08 -4.62
C ALA A 88 2.65 18.68 -5.93
N LEU A 89 2.18 17.64 -6.62
CA LEU A 89 2.70 17.19 -7.90
C LEU A 89 1.97 17.78 -9.12
N GLY A 90 0.96 18.62 -8.91
CA GLY A 90 0.12 19.19 -9.96
C GLY A 90 -0.72 18.16 -10.70
N ILE A 91 -1.13 17.08 -10.01
CA ILE A 91 -1.89 15.98 -10.60
C ILE A 91 -3.35 16.13 -10.21
N GLU A 92 -4.19 16.35 -11.20
CA GLU A 92 -5.65 16.50 -10.99
C GLU A 92 -6.30 15.14 -10.68
N GLN A 93 -5.98 14.11 -11.46
CA GLN A 93 -6.47 12.74 -11.33
C GLN A 93 -5.35 11.74 -11.54
N ALA A 94 -5.43 10.60 -10.84
CA ALA A 94 -4.49 9.50 -10.99
C ALA A 94 -5.18 8.13 -10.91
N VAL A 95 -4.58 7.13 -11.53
CA VAL A 95 -4.89 5.74 -11.22
C VAL A 95 -4.27 5.43 -9.85
N LEU A 96 -5.06 4.91 -8.91
CA LEU A 96 -4.57 4.44 -7.61
C LEU A 96 -4.43 2.92 -7.61
N VAL A 97 -3.24 2.45 -7.27
CA VAL A 97 -2.94 1.02 -7.11
C VAL A 97 -2.51 0.80 -5.66
N GLY A 98 -3.29 0.09 -4.88
CA GLY A 98 -3.01 -0.14 -3.45
C GLY A 98 -2.85 -1.62 -3.12
N ASN A 99 -1.79 -1.97 -2.38
CA ASN A 99 -1.57 -3.31 -1.85
C ASN A 99 -1.62 -3.32 -0.31
N GLY A 100 -2.35 -4.26 0.28
CA GLY A 100 -2.54 -4.35 1.72
C GLY A 100 -3.13 -3.05 2.28
N TYR A 101 -2.51 -2.43 3.28
CA TYR A 101 -2.95 -1.13 3.83
C TYR A 101 -2.90 0.03 2.83
N GLY A 102 -2.07 -0.06 1.78
CA GLY A 102 -2.16 0.87 0.65
C GLY A 102 -3.49 0.77 -0.09
N GLY A 103 -4.07 -0.42 -0.16
CA GLY A 103 -5.42 -0.64 -0.69
C GLY A 103 -6.51 -0.08 0.24
N ASP A 104 -6.33 -0.19 1.57
CA ASP A 104 -7.25 0.42 2.55
C ASP A 104 -7.30 1.94 2.36
N ILE A 105 -6.13 2.57 2.22
CA ILE A 105 -6.00 4.01 1.94
C ILE A 105 -6.66 4.36 0.60
N ALA A 106 -6.41 3.57 -0.45
CA ALA A 106 -7.00 3.79 -1.77
C ALA A 106 -8.53 3.72 -1.75
N GLN A 107 -9.13 2.80 -0.96
CA GLN A 107 -10.58 2.74 -0.75
C GLN A 107 -11.13 4.03 -0.12
N VAL A 108 -10.44 4.56 0.90
CA VAL A 108 -10.83 5.82 1.54
C VAL A 108 -10.73 6.98 0.55
N VAL A 109 -9.65 7.06 -0.24
CA VAL A 109 -9.50 8.11 -1.28
C VAL A 109 -10.61 8.01 -2.31
N ALA A 110 -10.92 6.81 -2.81
CA ALA A 110 -11.99 6.61 -3.80
C ALA A 110 -13.39 6.96 -3.25
N ALA A 111 -13.64 6.71 -1.95
CA ALA A 111 -14.90 7.01 -1.30
C ALA A 111 -15.07 8.50 -0.92
N GLU A 112 -14.00 9.20 -0.54
CA GLU A 112 -14.04 10.61 -0.09
C GLU A 112 -13.74 11.60 -1.22
N TYR A 113 -12.88 11.19 -2.18
CA TYR A 113 -12.37 12.05 -3.26
C TYR A 113 -12.49 11.37 -4.64
N PRO A 114 -13.68 10.83 -5.02
CA PRO A 114 -13.83 10.04 -6.25
C PRO A 114 -13.39 10.79 -7.51
N GLN A 115 -13.51 12.12 -7.51
CA GLN A 115 -13.07 12.98 -8.62
C GLN A 115 -11.55 12.98 -8.83
N ARG A 116 -10.75 12.60 -7.82
CA ARG A 116 -9.28 12.56 -7.87
C ARG A 116 -8.75 11.19 -8.33
N VAL A 117 -9.63 10.19 -8.45
CA VAL A 117 -9.27 8.80 -8.77
C VAL A 117 -9.81 8.46 -10.16
N GLU A 118 -8.94 8.36 -11.14
CA GLU A 118 -9.29 8.02 -12.52
C GLU A 118 -9.72 6.55 -12.64
N ALA A 119 -8.97 5.67 -12.00
CA ALA A 119 -9.28 4.24 -11.89
C ALA A 119 -8.67 3.68 -10.58
N LEU A 120 -9.24 2.59 -10.07
CA LEU A 120 -8.86 2.00 -8.79
C LEU A 120 -8.39 0.56 -8.97
N VAL A 121 -7.22 0.22 -8.41
CA VAL A 121 -6.72 -1.15 -8.34
C VAL A 121 -6.47 -1.53 -6.88
N LEU A 122 -7.11 -2.59 -6.41
CA LEU A 122 -7.01 -3.10 -5.05
C LEU A 122 -6.37 -4.50 -5.06
N ILE A 123 -5.24 -4.66 -4.37
CA ILE A 123 -4.47 -5.90 -4.36
C ILE A 123 -4.37 -6.41 -2.92
N ALA A 124 -4.98 -7.57 -2.61
CA ALA A 124 -4.92 -8.21 -1.29
C ALA A 124 -4.99 -7.18 -0.16
N THR A 125 -6.16 -6.61 0.08
CA THR A 125 -6.41 -5.52 1.02
C THR A 125 -7.49 -5.90 2.03
N ASN A 126 -7.60 -5.17 3.13
CA ASN A 126 -8.78 -5.28 3.99
C ASN A 126 -10.02 -4.76 3.27
N ALA A 127 -11.18 -5.22 3.71
CA ALA A 127 -12.45 -4.75 3.20
C ALA A 127 -13.51 -4.85 4.31
N PHE A 128 -14.38 -3.85 4.35
CA PHE A 128 -15.51 -3.80 5.28
C PHE A 128 -15.05 -3.88 6.75
N ASP A 129 -15.27 -4.98 7.42
CA ASP A 129 -14.96 -5.23 8.83
C ASP A 129 -13.75 -6.15 9.04
N SER A 130 -13.06 -6.53 7.96
CA SER A 130 -11.88 -7.39 8.07
C SER A 130 -10.66 -6.63 8.58
N ASP A 131 -9.85 -7.32 9.37
CA ASP A 131 -8.58 -6.79 9.86
C ASP A 131 -7.67 -7.98 10.23
N PRO A 132 -6.48 -8.10 9.63
CA PRO A 132 -5.63 -9.26 9.79
C PRO A 132 -5.22 -9.48 11.24
N TRP A 133 -5.42 -10.69 11.75
CA TRP A 133 -5.07 -11.03 13.14
C TRP A 133 -3.60 -10.75 13.52
N PRO A 134 -2.59 -10.87 12.62
CA PRO A 134 -1.22 -10.54 12.98
C PRO A 134 -1.04 -9.05 13.29
N VAL A 135 -1.78 -8.17 12.60
CA VAL A 135 -1.72 -6.73 12.84
C VAL A 135 -2.40 -6.37 14.15
N LYS A 136 -3.52 -7.04 14.51
CA LYS A 136 -4.14 -6.90 15.84
C LYS A 136 -3.18 -7.28 16.97
N LEU A 137 -2.45 -8.39 16.78
CA LEU A 137 -1.44 -8.81 17.75
C LEU A 137 -0.29 -7.78 17.82
N LEU A 138 0.20 -7.33 16.68
CA LEU A 138 1.24 -6.31 16.60
C LEU A 138 0.82 -5.02 17.30
N ALA A 139 -0.40 -4.54 17.07
CA ALA A 139 -0.94 -3.33 17.70
C ALA A 139 -1.03 -3.47 19.23
N ARG A 140 -1.51 -4.63 19.74
CA ARG A 140 -1.54 -4.92 21.17
C ARG A 140 -0.14 -4.95 21.78
N LEU A 141 0.80 -5.61 21.13
CA LEU A 141 2.18 -5.65 21.61
C LEU A 141 2.85 -4.27 21.57
N ALA A 142 2.59 -3.47 20.54
CA ALA A 142 3.15 -2.13 20.38
C ALA A 142 2.65 -1.14 21.44
N SER A 143 1.53 -1.40 22.10
CA SER A 143 1.02 -0.58 23.21
C SER A 143 1.82 -0.73 24.51
N LEU A 144 2.59 -1.82 24.66
CA LEU A 144 3.38 -2.07 25.87
C LEU A 144 4.62 -1.14 25.93
N PRO A 145 4.99 -0.65 27.13
CA PRO A 145 6.20 0.16 27.31
C PRO A 145 7.45 -0.58 26.82
N GLY A 146 8.29 0.09 26.03
CA GLY A 146 9.54 -0.48 25.50
C GLY A 146 9.38 -1.49 24.36
N ALA A 147 8.18 -1.99 24.09
CA ALA A 147 7.94 -3.03 23.08
C ALA A 147 8.36 -2.59 21.67
N GLY A 148 8.17 -1.33 21.30
CA GLY A 148 8.55 -0.82 19.97
C GLY A 148 10.05 -0.96 19.68
N LEU A 149 10.92 -0.80 20.69
CA LEU A 149 12.36 -1.03 20.52
C LEU A 149 12.67 -2.52 20.35
N LEU A 150 12.09 -3.36 21.20
CA LEU A 150 12.27 -4.82 21.11
C LEU A 150 11.76 -5.39 19.79
N GLN A 151 10.57 -4.97 19.35
CA GLN A 151 10.00 -5.40 18.07
C GLN A 151 10.88 -4.95 16.90
N SER A 152 11.36 -3.69 16.90
CA SER A 152 12.22 -3.16 15.84
C SER A 152 13.61 -3.84 15.81
N ALA A 153 14.12 -4.30 16.94
CA ALA A 153 15.33 -5.11 17.01
C ALA A 153 15.07 -6.54 16.50
N ALA A 154 14.01 -7.17 17.00
CA ALA A 154 13.65 -8.55 16.67
C ALA A 154 13.38 -8.74 15.18
N ILE A 155 12.64 -7.83 14.52
CA ILE A 155 12.35 -7.90 13.09
C ILE A 155 13.62 -7.79 12.22
N GLY A 156 14.72 -7.29 12.77
CA GLY A 156 16.03 -7.30 12.12
C GLY A 156 16.63 -8.70 11.95
N LEU A 157 16.14 -9.69 12.70
CA LEU A 157 16.65 -11.07 12.67
C LEU A 157 15.99 -11.86 11.52
N LYS A 158 16.81 -12.46 10.65
CA LYS A 158 16.31 -13.24 9.50
C LYS A 158 15.27 -14.32 9.86
N PRO A 159 15.42 -15.12 10.94
CA PRO A 159 14.39 -16.07 11.34
C PRO A 159 13.06 -15.40 11.68
N VAL A 160 13.08 -14.24 12.35
CA VAL A 160 11.88 -13.49 12.71
C VAL A 160 11.16 -12.97 11.47
N GLN A 161 11.90 -12.52 10.45
CA GLN A 161 11.32 -12.08 9.17
C GLN A 161 10.56 -13.18 8.45
N ARG A 162 10.92 -14.45 8.67
CA ARG A 162 10.27 -15.61 8.03
C ARG A 162 9.11 -16.20 8.85
N LEU A 163 8.81 -15.66 10.02
CA LEU A 163 7.64 -16.08 10.79
C LEU A 163 6.34 -15.71 10.05
N ARG A 164 5.33 -16.55 10.22
CA ARG A 164 4.01 -16.34 9.61
C ARG A 164 3.31 -15.05 10.06
N ILE A 165 3.68 -14.51 11.21
CA ILE A 165 3.17 -13.24 11.74
C ILE A 165 3.92 -12.00 11.24
N THR A 166 4.92 -12.19 10.40
CA THR A 166 5.76 -11.13 9.81
C THR A 166 5.80 -11.27 8.29
N TYR A 167 6.93 -10.94 7.66
CA TYR A 167 7.07 -11.05 6.19
C TYR A 167 6.86 -12.47 5.65
N GLY A 168 7.19 -13.53 6.42
CA GLY A 168 6.97 -14.91 5.98
C GLY A 168 5.51 -15.32 5.83
N GLY A 169 4.57 -14.53 6.34
CA GLY A 169 3.14 -14.68 6.03
C GLY A 169 2.68 -13.78 4.88
N ALA A 170 3.39 -12.67 4.64
CA ALA A 170 3.08 -11.72 3.58
C ALA A 170 3.72 -12.11 2.23
N THR A 171 4.87 -12.80 2.24
CA THR A 171 5.61 -13.22 1.05
C THR A 171 5.99 -14.70 1.09
N LYS A 172 5.83 -15.39 -0.04
CA LYS A 172 6.31 -16.79 -0.22
C LYS A 172 7.84 -16.83 -0.27
N ARG A 173 8.42 -15.86 -0.98
CA ARG A 173 9.87 -15.79 -1.23
C ARG A 173 10.55 -14.85 -0.24
N PRO A 174 11.81 -15.11 0.12
CA PRO A 174 12.60 -14.16 0.89
C PRO A 174 12.80 -12.86 0.10
N ILE A 175 12.53 -11.73 0.73
CA ILE A 175 12.86 -10.42 0.18
C ILE A 175 14.39 -10.26 0.17
N PRO A 176 15.01 -9.71 -0.91
CA PRO A 176 16.44 -9.46 -0.96
C PRO A 176 16.93 -8.66 0.26
N ALA A 177 18.12 -8.99 0.76
CA ALA A 177 18.60 -8.46 2.05
C ALA A 177 18.81 -6.94 2.05
N ASP A 178 19.23 -6.39 0.91
CA ASP A 178 19.38 -4.95 0.70
C ASP A 178 18.03 -4.23 0.72
N VAL A 179 17.01 -4.78 0.06
CA VAL A 179 15.63 -4.25 0.07
C VAL A 179 15.02 -4.35 1.46
N MET A 180 15.19 -5.49 2.14
CA MET A 180 14.75 -5.67 3.52
C MET A 180 15.41 -4.67 4.47
N ALA A 181 16.69 -4.37 4.28
CA ALA A 181 17.40 -3.36 5.05
C ALA A 181 16.77 -1.96 4.85
N GLU A 182 16.41 -1.59 3.61
CA GLU A 182 15.72 -0.34 3.31
C GLU A 182 14.33 -0.26 3.98
N TYR A 183 13.56 -1.35 4.00
CA TYR A 183 12.26 -1.37 4.68
C TYR A 183 12.40 -1.21 6.19
N LEU A 184 13.38 -1.86 6.80
CA LEU A 184 13.51 -1.91 8.25
C LEU A 184 14.31 -0.76 8.85
N ARG A 185 15.20 -0.12 8.07
CA ARG A 185 16.11 0.92 8.56
C ARG A 185 15.39 2.05 9.30
N PRO A 186 14.32 2.68 8.76
CA PRO A 186 13.64 3.77 9.47
C PRO A 186 13.11 3.33 10.84
N LEU A 187 12.39 2.21 10.87
CA LEU A 187 11.82 1.69 12.11
C LEU A 187 12.88 1.30 13.15
N ARG A 188 14.03 0.78 12.71
CA ARG A 188 15.11 0.35 13.60
C ARG A 188 15.96 1.51 14.12
N MET A 189 16.20 2.52 13.29
CA MET A 189 17.16 3.58 13.59
C MET A 189 16.52 4.84 14.18
N ASP A 190 15.25 5.11 13.84
CA ASP A 190 14.58 6.35 14.24
C ASP A 190 13.48 6.11 15.29
N PRO A 191 13.67 6.60 16.54
CA PRO A 191 12.65 6.49 17.58
C PRO A 191 11.36 7.26 17.26
N LEU A 192 11.42 8.32 16.45
CA LEU A 192 10.23 9.08 16.06
C LEU A 192 9.42 8.31 15.04
N VAL A 193 10.06 7.59 14.11
CA VAL A 193 9.36 6.68 13.18
C VAL A 193 8.69 5.53 13.96
N ARG A 194 9.34 4.99 14.99
CA ARG A 194 8.69 4.00 15.89
C ARG A 194 7.47 4.59 16.61
N LYS A 195 7.56 5.86 17.02
CA LYS A 195 6.41 6.56 17.64
C LYS A 195 5.28 6.74 16.64
N ASP A 196 5.57 7.15 15.42
CA ASP A 196 4.57 7.30 14.35
C ASP A 196 3.92 5.95 14.02
N PHE A 197 4.71 4.91 13.85
CA PHE A 197 4.19 3.58 13.59
C PHE A 197 3.26 3.07 14.71
N ARG A 198 3.62 3.34 15.97
CA ARG A 198 2.74 3.02 17.11
C ARG A 198 1.46 3.85 17.10
N ARG A 199 1.51 5.15 16.71
CA ARG A 199 0.32 5.99 16.56
C ARG A 199 -0.58 5.44 15.46
N PHE A 200 -0.01 5.05 14.31
CA PHE A 200 -0.75 4.39 13.23
C PHE A 200 -1.44 3.12 13.73
N LEU A 201 -0.69 2.21 14.36
CA LEU A 201 -1.25 0.95 14.89
C LEU A 201 -2.35 1.18 15.94
N GLY A 202 -2.18 2.19 16.80
CA GLY A 202 -3.18 2.58 17.81
C GLY A 202 -4.42 3.26 17.23
N GLY A 203 -4.30 3.83 16.02
CA GLY A 203 -5.41 4.43 15.28
C GLY A 203 -6.16 3.45 14.36
N LEU A 204 -5.69 2.21 14.23
CA LEU A 204 -6.38 1.20 13.43
C LEU A 204 -7.74 0.85 14.04
N SER A 205 -8.76 0.89 13.20
CA SER A 205 -10.12 0.49 13.58
C SER A 205 -10.83 -0.13 12.39
N PRO A 206 -11.46 -1.31 12.55
CA PRO A 206 -12.31 -1.90 11.53
C PRO A 206 -13.46 -0.97 11.11
N ALA A 207 -13.89 -0.05 12.01
CA ALA A 207 -14.94 0.91 11.74
C ALA A 207 -14.64 1.83 10.52
N TYR A 208 -13.37 2.07 10.19
CA TYR A 208 -13.05 2.85 8.99
C TYR A 208 -13.53 2.14 7.73
N LEU A 209 -13.08 0.91 7.49
CA LEU A 209 -13.47 0.19 6.26
C LEU A 209 -14.94 -0.26 6.31
N ALA A 210 -15.50 -0.56 7.47
CA ALA A 210 -16.94 -0.75 7.61
C ALA A 210 -17.74 0.47 7.14
N ARG A 211 -17.20 1.69 7.32
CA ARG A 211 -17.80 2.94 6.82
C ARG A 211 -17.52 3.19 5.34
N TYR A 212 -16.28 2.97 4.88
CA TYR A 212 -15.84 3.41 3.55
C TYR A 212 -16.05 2.38 2.46
N SER A 213 -15.81 1.09 2.72
CA SER A 213 -15.96 0.05 1.69
C SER A 213 -17.37 0.00 1.08
N PRO A 214 -18.49 0.15 1.83
CA PRO A 214 -19.83 0.22 1.23
C PRO A 214 -20.02 1.42 0.30
N ARG A 215 -19.35 2.56 0.57
CA ARG A 215 -19.45 3.78 -0.26
C ARG A 215 -18.78 3.64 -1.62
N LEU A 216 -17.98 2.59 -1.82
CA LEU A 216 -17.44 2.27 -3.15
C LEU A 216 -18.54 1.90 -4.17
N ALA A 217 -19.77 1.63 -3.72
CA ALA A 217 -20.92 1.50 -4.62
C ALA A 217 -21.21 2.78 -5.44
N ASP A 218 -20.80 3.94 -4.90
CA ASP A 218 -20.95 5.24 -5.57
C ASP A 218 -19.79 5.56 -6.53
N TYR A 219 -18.72 4.76 -6.52
CA TYR A 219 -17.56 4.95 -7.38
C TYR A 219 -17.82 4.39 -8.78
N GLN A 220 -18.20 5.26 -9.75
CA GLN A 220 -18.65 4.91 -11.09
C GLN A 220 -17.52 4.85 -12.13
N ARG A 221 -16.28 4.61 -11.72
CA ARG A 221 -15.12 4.53 -12.63
C ARG A 221 -14.54 3.12 -12.65
N PRO A 222 -13.69 2.79 -13.65
CA PRO A 222 -13.11 1.46 -13.77
C PRO A 222 -12.35 1.04 -12.52
N ALA A 223 -12.54 -0.21 -12.11
CA ALA A 223 -11.82 -0.80 -11.00
C ALA A 223 -11.31 -2.21 -11.32
N LEU A 224 -10.22 -2.60 -10.66
CA LEU A 224 -9.64 -3.95 -10.73
C LEU A 224 -9.35 -4.43 -9.32
N VAL A 225 -9.92 -5.56 -8.95
CA VAL A 225 -9.61 -6.27 -7.70
C VAL A 225 -8.70 -7.45 -8.04
N VAL A 226 -7.51 -7.48 -7.47
CA VAL A 226 -6.52 -8.55 -7.70
C VAL A 226 -6.29 -9.30 -6.41
N TRP A 227 -6.39 -10.64 -6.45
CA TRP A 227 -6.22 -11.42 -5.24
C TRP A 227 -5.33 -12.63 -5.47
N PRO A 228 -4.29 -12.82 -4.63
CA PRO A 228 -3.52 -14.06 -4.65
C PRO A 228 -4.37 -15.23 -4.14
N ARG A 229 -4.35 -16.37 -4.86
CA ARG A 229 -5.12 -17.56 -4.45
C ARG A 229 -4.63 -18.17 -3.14
N GLU A 230 -3.35 -17.98 -2.82
CA GLU A 230 -2.71 -18.51 -1.62
C GLU A 230 -2.60 -17.47 -0.49
N GLU A 231 -3.41 -16.40 -0.57
CA GLU A 231 -3.44 -15.33 0.43
C GLU A 231 -3.75 -15.88 1.83
N ARG A 232 -3.09 -15.30 2.85
CA ARG A 232 -3.11 -15.83 4.22
C ARG A 232 -3.71 -14.88 5.25
N TYR A 233 -3.83 -13.60 4.91
CA TYR A 233 -4.28 -12.56 5.84
C TYR A 233 -5.64 -11.97 5.47
N PHE A 234 -5.90 -11.86 4.17
CA PHE A 234 -7.09 -11.23 3.63
C PHE A 234 -8.00 -12.30 3.01
N PRO A 235 -9.16 -12.60 3.62
CA PRO A 235 -10.07 -13.63 3.11
C PRO A 235 -10.53 -13.35 1.67
N ALA A 236 -10.62 -14.38 0.83
CA ALA A 236 -11.06 -14.26 -0.55
C ALA A 236 -12.51 -13.72 -0.68
N GLU A 237 -13.33 -13.90 0.37
CA GLU A 237 -14.65 -13.30 0.48
C GLU A 237 -14.60 -11.77 0.41
N GLY A 238 -13.53 -11.16 0.95
CA GLY A 238 -13.29 -9.73 0.85
C GLY A 238 -13.11 -9.27 -0.60
N ALA A 239 -12.39 -10.05 -1.41
CA ALA A 239 -12.22 -9.77 -2.84
C ALA A 239 -13.56 -9.79 -3.59
N SER A 240 -14.35 -10.83 -3.35
CA SER A 240 -15.67 -10.99 -3.99
C SER A 240 -16.62 -9.86 -3.59
N ARG A 241 -16.64 -9.48 -2.29
CA ARG A 241 -17.48 -8.37 -1.80
C ARG A 241 -17.05 -7.04 -2.40
N LEU A 242 -15.74 -6.75 -2.49
CA LEU A 242 -15.23 -5.53 -3.13
C LEU A 242 -15.63 -5.47 -4.61
N ALA A 243 -15.43 -6.57 -5.35
CA ALA A 243 -15.79 -6.63 -6.77
C ALA A 243 -17.30 -6.49 -7.01
N GLN A 244 -18.15 -7.01 -6.10
CA GLN A 244 -19.60 -6.83 -6.17
C GLN A 244 -20.04 -5.42 -5.77
N THR A 245 -19.29 -4.74 -4.91
CA THR A 245 -19.63 -3.40 -4.45
C THR A 245 -19.24 -2.33 -5.46
N LEU A 246 -18.11 -2.49 -6.15
CA LEU A 246 -17.62 -1.59 -7.18
C LEU A 246 -18.36 -1.82 -8.51
N PRO A 247 -19.16 -0.87 -9.04
CA PRO A 247 -20.03 -1.11 -10.20
C PRO A 247 -19.30 -1.49 -11.49
N GLN A 248 -18.04 -1.06 -11.65
CA GLN A 248 -17.23 -1.32 -12.85
C GLN A 248 -15.96 -2.11 -12.50
N ALA A 249 -16.05 -3.06 -11.57
CA ALA A 249 -14.88 -3.85 -11.17
C ALA A 249 -14.77 -5.16 -11.95
N ALA A 250 -13.53 -5.48 -12.34
CA ALA A 250 -13.12 -6.85 -12.66
C ALA A 250 -12.46 -7.48 -11.43
N LEU A 251 -12.62 -8.78 -11.24
CA LEU A 251 -11.93 -9.58 -10.22
C LEU A 251 -10.99 -10.57 -10.89
N GLU A 252 -9.71 -10.50 -10.55
CA GLU A 252 -8.66 -11.35 -11.10
C GLU A 252 -7.86 -12.02 -9.98
N PHE A 253 -7.39 -13.23 -10.25
CA PHE A 253 -6.59 -13.98 -9.29
C PHE A 253 -5.17 -14.21 -9.80
N ILE A 254 -4.21 -14.14 -8.87
CA ILE A 254 -2.79 -14.44 -9.13
C ILE A 254 -2.41 -15.71 -8.36
N ASP A 255 -1.76 -16.63 -9.07
CA ASP A 255 -1.17 -17.83 -8.47
C ASP A 255 0.25 -17.53 -7.93
N ASP A 256 0.77 -18.43 -7.11
CA ASP A 256 2.15 -18.45 -6.62
C ASP A 256 2.56 -17.16 -5.89
N SER A 257 1.64 -16.61 -5.07
CA SER A 257 1.84 -15.40 -4.28
C SER A 257 1.05 -15.44 -2.97
N TYR A 258 1.57 -14.75 -1.94
CA TYR A 258 0.81 -14.32 -0.78
C TYR A 258 0.42 -12.83 -0.95
N ALA A 259 0.14 -12.13 0.16
CA ALA A 259 -0.34 -10.75 0.17
C ALA A 259 0.48 -9.76 -0.69
N TRP A 260 1.80 -9.96 -0.78
CA TRP A 260 2.67 -9.06 -1.50
C TRP A 260 3.00 -9.57 -2.91
N ALA A 261 1.99 -9.62 -3.77
CA ALA A 261 2.15 -9.99 -5.17
C ALA A 261 3.24 -9.18 -5.92
N PRO A 262 3.46 -7.88 -5.64
CA PRO A 262 4.57 -7.13 -6.22
C PRO A 262 5.97 -7.70 -5.92
N GLU A 263 6.13 -8.41 -4.79
CA GLU A 263 7.37 -9.08 -4.40
C GLU A 263 7.42 -10.53 -4.86
N ASP A 264 6.33 -11.26 -4.67
CA ASP A 264 6.30 -12.70 -4.88
C ASP A 264 6.22 -13.09 -6.36
N ASN A 265 5.32 -12.48 -7.09
CA ASN A 265 5.04 -12.83 -8.49
C ASN A 265 4.63 -11.58 -9.29
N PRO A 266 5.57 -10.67 -9.57
CA PRO A 266 5.27 -9.41 -10.25
C PRO A 266 4.83 -9.56 -11.70
N ALA A 267 5.25 -10.62 -12.41
CA ALA A 267 4.98 -10.74 -13.85
C ALA A 267 3.48 -10.83 -14.20
N PRO A 268 2.65 -11.71 -13.60
CA PRO A 268 1.21 -11.73 -13.84
C PRO A 268 0.53 -10.44 -13.34
N LEU A 269 0.98 -9.85 -12.23
CA LEU A 269 0.46 -8.56 -11.77
C LEU A 269 0.70 -7.46 -12.81
N VAL A 270 1.90 -7.39 -13.38
CA VAL A 270 2.25 -6.43 -14.46
C VAL A 270 1.36 -6.66 -15.68
N ALA A 271 1.14 -7.92 -16.09
CA ALA A 271 0.27 -8.23 -17.22
C ALA A 271 -1.17 -7.72 -17.00
N LEU A 272 -1.74 -7.98 -15.82
CA LEU A 272 -3.07 -7.51 -15.43
C LEU A 272 -3.15 -5.97 -15.41
N LEU A 273 -2.15 -5.31 -14.83
CA LEU A 273 -2.10 -3.86 -14.77
C LEU A 273 -1.98 -3.23 -16.16
N ARG A 274 -1.12 -3.77 -17.03
CA ARG A 274 -0.96 -3.28 -18.42
C ARG A 274 -2.24 -3.42 -19.23
N ASP A 275 -2.90 -4.56 -19.13
CA ASP A 275 -4.18 -4.77 -19.80
C ASP A 275 -5.26 -3.83 -19.28
N PHE A 276 -5.37 -3.67 -17.95
CA PHE A 276 -6.32 -2.75 -17.33
C PHE A 276 -6.06 -1.30 -17.74
N LEU A 277 -4.82 -0.81 -17.61
CA LEU A 277 -4.43 0.55 -17.97
C LEU A 277 -4.60 0.82 -19.48
N GLY A 278 -4.25 -0.15 -20.33
CA GLY A 278 -4.43 -0.03 -21.78
C GLY A 278 -5.91 0.02 -22.23
N ARG A 279 -6.84 -0.50 -21.42
CA ARG A 279 -8.28 -0.32 -21.66
C ARG A 279 -8.73 1.11 -21.36
N LEU A 280 -8.16 1.76 -20.34
CA LEU A 280 -8.48 3.16 -20.02
C LEU A 280 -8.10 4.10 -21.18
N ASP A 281 -6.98 3.84 -21.88
CA ASP A 281 -6.54 4.64 -23.03
C ASP A 281 -7.52 4.55 -24.22
N ARG A 282 -8.22 3.42 -24.36
CA ARG A 282 -9.20 3.22 -25.45
C ARG A 282 -10.57 3.80 -25.18
N SER A 283 -10.83 4.17 -23.92
CA SER A 283 -12.14 4.67 -23.47
C SER A 283 -12.16 6.20 -23.26
N SER A 284 -10.99 6.84 -23.37
CA SER A 284 -10.78 8.30 -23.34
C SER A 284 -10.79 8.89 -24.73
#